data_61cf4193a532947dad2f047ed53c09d8
#
_entry.id   61cf4193a532947dad2f047ed53c09d8
#
_cell.length_a   1.000
_cell.length_b   1.000
_cell.length_c   1.000
_cell.angle_alpha   90.00
_cell.angle_beta   90.00
_cell.angle_gamma   90.00
#
_symmetry.space_group_name_H-M   'P 1'
#
loop_
_entity.id
_entity.type
_entity.pdbx_description
1 polymer ?
#
loop_
_entity_poly.entity_id
_entity_poly.type
_entity_poly.pdbx_seq_one_letter_code
_entity_poly.pdbx_strand_id
1 'polypeptide(L)'
;VEDRPGVTRGKQWVRLESGIELLDMPGVLWPKFDDRQVGERLAYTGAIKDDVYDLEWVAMRFLDLLRQRYPQLLQQRFKVTEQEYEGLEPFDLLELVGKKRGMMLPGGVVNTERAAVTVLDEFRSGKIGRISLERPHAAQEKERQTTEQSGEEDAR
;
A
#
# COMPACT_ATOMS: atom_id res chain seq x y z
N VAL A 1 21.17 -0.98 -10.34
CA VAL A 1 19.81 -1.54 -10.50
C VAL A 1 18.89 -0.36 -10.73
N GLU A 2 18.28 -0.27 -11.91
CA GLU A 2 17.31 0.78 -12.20
C GLU A 2 15.99 0.47 -11.51
N ASP A 3 15.43 1.48 -10.87
CA ASP A 3 14.20 1.42 -10.06
C ASP A 3 12.91 1.40 -10.94
N ARG A 4 12.99 0.71 -12.09
CA ARG A 4 11.88 0.62 -13.05
C ARG A 4 11.41 -0.82 -13.22
N PRO A 5 10.11 -1.09 -13.04
CA PRO A 5 9.55 -2.41 -13.30
C PRO A 5 9.85 -2.87 -14.74
N GLY A 6 10.28 -4.12 -14.91
CA GLY A 6 10.48 -4.73 -16.20
C GLY A 6 11.79 -4.36 -16.93
N VAL A 7 12.80 -3.86 -16.22
CA VAL A 7 14.12 -3.52 -16.82
C VAL A 7 14.93 -4.74 -17.21
N THR A 8 14.69 -5.90 -16.60
CA THR A 8 15.36 -7.15 -16.97
C THR A 8 14.91 -7.59 -18.37
N ARG A 9 15.79 -7.45 -19.36
CA ARG A 9 15.49 -7.75 -20.78
C ARG A 9 15.68 -9.20 -21.18
N GLY A 10 16.24 -10.04 -20.31
CA GLY A 10 16.50 -11.46 -20.56
C GLY A 10 16.72 -12.22 -19.27
N LYS A 11 16.71 -13.55 -19.36
CA LYS A 11 17.03 -14.43 -18.22
C LYS A 11 18.48 -14.21 -17.80
N GLN A 12 18.69 -13.98 -16.51
CA GLN A 12 20.03 -13.83 -15.93
C GLN A 12 20.20 -14.76 -14.73
N TRP A 13 21.36 -15.42 -14.68
CA TRP A 13 21.76 -16.20 -13.52
C TRP A 13 22.60 -15.34 -12.59
N VAL A 14 22.18 -15.19 -11.36
CA VAL A 14 22.93 -14.47 -10.31
C VAL A 14 23.39 -15.49 -9.29
N ARG A 15 24.71 -15.62 -9.15
CA ARG A 15 25.31 -16.49 -8.13
C ARG A 15 25.56 -15.69 -6.85
N LEU A 16 25.00 -16.17 -5.75
CA LEU A 16 25.24 -15.62 -4.41
C LEU A 16 26.49 -16.26 -3.78
N GLU A 17 27.12 -15.55 -2.84
CA GLU A 17 28.30 -16.06 -2.11
C GLU A 17 28.02 -17.37 -1.37
N SER A 18 26.77 -17.64 -1.00
CA SER A 18 26.30 -18.89 -0.39
C SER A 18 26.29 -20.09 -1.34
N GLY A 19 26.69 -19.93 -2.60
CA GLY A 19 26.62 -20.97 -3.62
C GLY A 19 25.25 -21.20 -4.22
N ILE A 20 24.24 -20.41 -3.86
CA ILE A 20 22.90 -20.44 -4.44
C ILE A 20 22.92 -19.68 -5.77
N GLU A 21 22.34 -20.30 -6.80
CA GLU A 21 22.12 -19.64 -8.09
C GLU A 21 20.65 -19.22 -8.20
N LEU A 22 20.44 -17.93 -8.43
CA LEU A 22 19.12 -17.35 -8.67
C LEU A 22 18.94 -17.11 -10.17
N LEU A 23 17.82 -17.57 -10.71
CA LEU A 23 17.42 -17.23 -12.07
C LEU A 23 16.52 -15.99 -12.02
N ASP A 24 17.08 -14.84 -12.44
CA ASP A 24 16.30 -13.64 -12.67
C ASP A 24 15.65 -13.72 -14.05
N MET A 25 14.34 -13.72 -14.08
CA MET A 25 13.54 -13.71 -15.29
C MET A 25 12.77 -12.39 -15.40
N PRO A 26 12.59 -11.85 -16.61
CA PRO A 26 11.70 -10.70 -16.81
C PRO A 26 10.34 -10.97 -16.18
N GLY A 27 9.85 -10.02 -15.40
CA GLY A 27 8.54 -10.11 -14.78
C GLY A 27 7.45 -10.20 -15.85
N VAL A 28 6.61 -11.22 -15.75
CA VAL A 28 5.41 -11.35 -16.58
C VAL A 28 4.22 -10.97 -15.72
N LEU A 29 3.66 -9.79 -15.96
CA LEU A 29 2.42 -9.38 -15.33
C LEU A 29 1.23 -9.90 -16.15
N TRP A 30 0.20 -10.38 -15.45
CA TRP A 30 -1.05 -10.75 -16.10
C TRP A 30 -1.71 -9.49 -16.68
N PRO A 31 -2.24 -9.53 -17.92
CA PRO A 31 -2.86 -8.36 -18.56
C PRO A 31 -4.16 -7.90 -17.88
N LYS A 32 -4.76 -8.77 -17.08
CA LYS A 32 -5.93 -8.48 -16.22
C LYS A 32 -5.77 -9.18 -14.88
N PHE A 33 -6.12 -8.50 -13.81
CA PHE A 33 -6.20 -9.09 -12.49
C PHE A 33 -7.67 -9.41 -12.20
N ASP A 34 -7.99 -10.68 -12.02
CA ASP A 34 -9.34 -11.13 -11.65
C ASP A 34 -9.69 -10.71 -10.22
N ASP A 35 -8.66 -10.58 -9.36
CA ASP A 35 -8.79 -10.08 -8.00
C ASP A 35 -8.28 -8.63 -7.92
N ARG A 36 -9.20 -7.70 -7.62
CA ARG A 36 -8.91 -6.28 -7.43
C ARG A 36 -7.86 -6.03 -6.34
N GLN A 37 -7.89 -6.81 -5.26
CA GLN A 37 -6.93 -6.65 -4.15
C GLN A 37 -5.50 -7.00 -4.59
N VAL A 38 -5.32 -7.95 -5.48
CA VAL A 38 -4.01 -8.27 -6.05
C VAL A 38 -3.48 -7.10 -6.87
N GLY A 39 -4.31 -6.49 -7.70
CA GLY A 39 -3.96 -5.28 -8.45
C GLY A 39 -3.55 -4.11 -7.54
N GLU A 40 -4.30 -3.86 -6.47
CA GLU A 40 -3.99 -2.85 -5.47
C GLU A 40 -2.62 -3.07 -4.82
N ARG A 41 -2.32 -4.31 -4.39
CA ARG A 41 -1.04 -4.66 -3.76
C ARG A 41 0.15 -4.49 -4.69
N LEU A 42 0.00 -4.86 -5.95
CA LEU A 42 1.01 -4.64 -6.98
C LEU A 42 1.25 -3.15 -7.26
N ALA A 43 0.19 -2.35 -7.24
CA ALA A 43 0.29 -0.90 -7.35
C ALA A 43 1.03 -0.28 -6.15
N TYR A 44 0.73 -0.71 -4.92
CA TYR A 44 1.43 -0.22 -3.72
C TYR A 44 2.95 -0.44 -3.82
N THR A 45 3.38 -1.60 -4.27
CA THR A 45 4.80 -1.97 -4.38
C THR A 45 5.51 -1.36 -5.59
N GLY A 46 4.79 -0.69 -6.49
CA GLY A 46 5.34 -0.17 -7.73
C GLY A 46 5.63 -1.23 -8.79
N ALA A 47 5.07 -2.44 -8.64
CA ALA A 47 5.18 -3.50 -9.65
C ALA A 47 4.40 -3.15 -10.94
N ILE A 48 3.44 -2.25 -10.84
CA ILE A 48 2.73 -1.63 -11.96
C ILE A 48 3.20 -0.17 -12.06
N LYS A 49 3.36 0.34 -13.28
CA LYS A 49 3.76 1.74 -13.50
C LYS A 49 2.69 2.70 -12.99
N ASP A 50 3.13 3.81 -12.41
CA ASP A 50 2.27 4.82 -11.80
C ASP A 50 1.36 5.57 -12.82
N ASP A 51 1.68 5.54 -14.10
CA ASP A 51 0.88 6.12 -15.19
C ASP A 51 -0.32 5.25 -15.61
N VAL A 52 -0.44 4.04 -15.08
CA VAL A 52 -1.51 3.08 -15.44
C VAL A 52 -2.74 3.21 -14.55
N TYR A 53 -2.61 3.88 -13.40
CA TYR A 53 -3.69 3.99 -12.41
C TYR A 53 -3.70 5.36 -11.71
N ASP A 54 -4.82 5.66 -11.06
CA ASP A 54 -4.97 6.85 -10.23
C ASP A 54 -4.17 6.72 -8.93
N LEU A 55 -3.09 7.49 -8.81
CA LEU A 55 -2.20 7.50 -7.66
C LEU A 55 -2.91 7.90 -6.37
N GLU A 56 -3.82 8.87 -6.42
CA GLU A 56 -4.57 9.31 -5.24
C GLU A 56 -5.46 8.18 -4.73
N TRP A 57 -6.14 7.50 -5.64
CA TRP A 57 -6.97 6.35 -5.29
C TRP A 57 -6.15 5.22 -4.64
N VAL A 58 -4.99 4.89 -5.21
CA VAL A 58 -4.09 3.85 -4.66
C VAL A 58 -3.55 4.25 -3.29
N ALA A 59 -3.14 5.51 -3.13
CA ALA A 59 -2.65 6.01 -1.84
C ALA A 59 -3.75 6.03 -0.75
N MET A 60 -4.98 6.42 -1.11
CA MET A 60 -6.13 6.34 -0.21
C MET A 60 -6.36 4.91 0.29
N ARG A 61 -6.38 3.94 -0.63
CA ARG A 61 -6.55 2.51 -0.29
C ARG A 61 -5.41 1.99 0.58
N PHE A 62 -4.19 2.42 0.31
CA PHE A 62 -3.04 2.07 1.13
C PHE A 62 -3.09 2.69 2.54
N LEU A 63 -3.47 3.96 2.67
CA LEU A 63 -3.66 4.60 3.98
C LEU A 63 -4.77 3.94 4.79
N ASP A 64 -5.86 3.53 4.13
CA ASP A 64 -6.93 2.78 4.76
C ASP A 64 -6.47 1.40 5.28
N LEU A 65 -5.64 0.70 4.49
CA LEU A 65 -4.98 -0.53 4.93
C LEU A 65 -4.09 -0.29 6.16
N LEU A 66 -3.30 0.81 6.17
CA LEU A 66 -2.48 1.18 7.32
C LEU A 66 -3.33 1.46 8.55
N ARG A 67 -4.41 2.22 8.41
CA ARG A 67 -5.35 2.53 9.49
C ARG A 67 -5.91 1.27 10.15
N GLN A 68 -6.29 0.29 9.33
CA GLN A 68 -6.90 -0.96 9.79
C GLN A 68 -5.89 -1.95 10.39
N ARG A 69 -4.71 -2.08 9.79
CA ARG A 69 -3.76 -3.15 10.14
C ARG A 69 -2.50 -2.68 10.88
N TYR A 70 -2.11 -1.44 10.68
CA TYR A 70 -0.86 -0.87 11.19
C TYR A 70 -1.05 0.56 11.73
N PRO A 71 -2.05 0.80 12.61
CA PRO A 71 -2.38 2.15 13.06
C PRO A 71 -1.19 2.87 13.71
N GLN A 72 -0.35 2.13 14.43
CA GLN A 72 0.84 2.71 15.05
C GLN A 72 1.86 3.24 14.03
N LEU A 73 2.06 2.52 12.90
CA LEU A 73 2.95 2.97 11.83
C LEU A 73 2.40 4.22 11.14
N LEU A 74 1.08 4.26 10.89
CA LEU A 74 0.38 5.44 10.36
C LEU A 74 0.62 6.66 11.27
N GLN A 75 0.32 6.52 12.56
CA GLN A 75 0.45 7.60 13.54
C GLN A 75 1.89 8.11 13.66
N GLN A 76 2.85 7.19 13.80
CA GLN A 76 4.26 7.54 13.96
C GLN A 76 4.83 8.23 12.70
N ARG A 77 4.51 7.70 11.52
CA ARG A 77 5.10 8.21 10.28
C ARG A 77 4.50 9.53 9.85
N PHE A 78 3.18 9.67 9.91
CA PHE A 78 2.48 10.85 9.38
C PHE A 78 2.10 11.86 10.46
N LYS A 79 2.40 11.58 11.74
CA LYS A 79 2.11 12.47 12.88
C LYS A 79 0.62 12.77 13.02
N VAL A 80 -0.21 11.78 12.75
CA VAL A 80 -1.66 11.82 12.95
C VAL A 80 -2.03 11.03 14.20
N THR A 81 -3.08 11.45 14.89
CA THR A 81 -3.64 10.74 16.06
C THR A 81 -4.89 9.99 15.65
N GLU A 82 -5.25 8.95 16.42
CA GLU A 82 -6.47 8.19 16.18
C GLU A 82 -7.72 9.09 16.18
N GLN A 83 -7.80 10.02 17.10
CA GLN A 83 -8.89 11.00 17.21
C GLN A 83 -9.02 11.91 15.97
N GLU A 84 -7.90 12.19 15.28
CA GLU A 84 -7.91 13.01 14.07
C GLU A 84 -8.40 12.26 12.83
N TYR A 85 -8.22 10.94 12.78
CA TYR A 85 -8.59 10.16 11.61
C TYR A 85 -9.76 9.19 11.85
N GLU A 86 -10.26 9.08 13.10
CA GLU A 86 -11.42 8.27 13.41
C GLU A 86 -12.64 8.77 12.62
N GLY A 87 -13.33 7.86 11.94
CA GLY A 87 -14.51 8.17 11.13
C GLY A 87 -14.25 8.92 9.82
N LEU A 88 -13.01 9.26 9.50
CA LEU A 88 -12.71 9.90 8.23
C LEU A 88 -12.84 8.92 7.04
N GLU A 89 -13.36 9.43 5.93
CA GLU A 89 -13.29 8.72 4.66
C GLU A 89 -11.82 8.62 4.18
N PRO A 90 -11.49 7.62 3.33
CA PRO A 90 -10.11 7.43 2.87
C PRO A 90 -9.49 8.65 2.18
N PHE A 91 -10.29 9.45 1.47
CA PHE A 91 -9.83 10.68 0.85
C PHE A 91 -9.46 11.75 1.88
N ASP A 92 -10.29 11.92 2.90
CA ASP A 92 -10.04 12.89 3.99
C ASP A 92 -8.78 12.51 4.78
N LEU A 93 -8.50 11.21 4.92
CA LEU A 93 -7.26 10.74 5.52
C LEU A 93 -6.03 11.12 4.68
N LEU A 94 -6.11 11.02 3.35
CA LEU A 94 -5.05 11.49 2.45
C LEU A 94 -4.84 13.01 2.58
N GLU A 95 -5.92 13.79 2.63
CA GLU A 95 -5.85 15.23 2.86
C GLU A 95 -5.22 15.56 4.23
N LEU A 96 -5.61 14.86 5.29
CA LEU A 96 -5.02 15.03 6.62
C LEU A 96 -3.51 14.79 6.59
N VAL A 97 -3.06 13.70 5.94
CA VAL A 97 -1.64 13.39 5.77
C VAL A 97 -0.92 14.51 4.99
N GLY A 98 -1.50 14.96 3.88
CA GLY A 98 -0.97 16.07 3.08
C GLY A 98 -0.85 17.36 3.88
N LYS A 99 -1.87 17.71 4.66
CA LYS A 99 -1.87 18.86 5.56
C LYS A 99 -0.78 18.78 6.64
N LYS A 100 -0.64 17.63 7.30
CA LYS A 100 0.40 17.38 8.31
C LYS A 100 1.81 17.50 7.75
N ARG A 101 1.98 17.23 6.47
CA ARG A 101 3.25 17.35 5.73
C ARG A 101 3.46 18.74 5.10
N GLY A 102 2.53 19.66 5.27
CA GLY A 102 2.61 21.00 4.67
C GLY A 102 2.52 21.01 3.15
N MET A 103 1.86 19.99 2.56
CA MET A 103 1.70 19.88 1.11
C MET A 103 0.48 20.69 0.66
N MET A 104 0.67 22.00 0.60
CA MET A 104 -0.40 22.96 0.30
C MET A 104 -0.18 23.61 -1.06
N LEU A 105 -1.27 23.86 -1.76
CA LEU A 105 -1.34 24.70 -2.95
C LEU A 105 -1.62 26.16 -2.55
N PRO A 106 -1.34 27.15 -3.42
CA PRO A 106 -1.82 28.51 -3.25
C PRO A 106 -3.34 28.53 -3.00
N GLY A 107 -3.78 29.30 -2.02
CA GLY A 107 -5.20 29.30 -1.61
C GLY A 107 -5.57 28.37 -0.48
N GLY A 108 -4.60 27.63 0.09
CA GLY A 108 -4.82 26.81 1.31
C GLY A 108 -5.46 25.44 1.05
N VAL A 109 -5.48 25.00 -0.20
CA VAL A 109 -5.94 23.65 -0.58
C VAL A 109 -4.81 22.64 -0.46
N VAL A 110 -5.10 21.43 0.02
CA VAL A 110 -4.11 20.34 0.09
C VAL A 110 -3.76 19.86 -1.31
N ASN A 111 -2.47 19.67 -1.57
CA ASN A 111 -2.00 19.00 -2.79
C ASN A 111 -2.03 17.49 -2.57
N THR A 112 -3.18 16.88 -2.86
CA THR A 112 -3.45 15.46 -2.66
C THR A 112 -2.64 14.57 -3.60
N GLU A 113 -2.38 15.02 -4.83
CA GLU A 113 -1.52 14.32 -5.79
C GLU A 113 -0.09 14.18 -5.22
N ARG A 114 0.50 15.29 -4.73
CA ARG A 114 1.81 15.25 -4.08
C ARG A 114 1.82 14.40 -2.81
N ALA A 115 0.74 14.44 -2.04
CA ALA A 115 0.59 13.61 -0.85
C ALA A 115 0.57 12.12 -1.24
N ALA A 116 -0.17 11.74 -2.28
CA ALA A 116 -0.27 10.38 -2.78
C ALA A 116 1.10 9.83 -3.23
N VAL A 117 1.80 10.58 -4.07
CA VAL A 117 3.17 10.21 -4.50
C VAL A 117 4.08 10.00 -3.30
N THR A 118 4.07 10.94 -2.34
CA THR A 118 4.93 10.85 -1.15
C THR A 118 4.61 9.64 -0.28
N VAL A 119 3.33 9.33 -0.07
CA VAL A 119 2.90 8.17 0.72
C VAL A 119 3.41 6.87 0.09
N LEU A 120 3.24 6.71 -1.22
CA LEU A 120 3.67 5.50 -1.93
C LEU A 120 5.20 5.38 -1.99
N ASP A 121 5.92 6.47 -2.23
CA ASP A 121 7.38 6.47 -2.22
C ASP A 121 7.96 6.14 -0.84
N GLU A 122 7.35 6.65 0.23
CA GLU A 122 7.77 6.32 1.59
C GLU A 122 7.51 4.87 1.96
N PHE A 123 6.44 4.26 1.44
CA PHE A 123 6.21 2.84 1.58
C PHE A 123 7.26 2.02 0.81
N ARG A 124 7.44 2.28 -0.47
CA ARG A 124 8.38 1.59 -1.37
C ARG A 124 9.83 1.69 -0.89
N SER A 125 10.19 2.81 -0.25
CA SER A 125 11.51 3.02 0.35
C SER A 125 11.65 2.48 1.79
N GLY A 126 10.63 1.81 2.33
CA GLY A 126 10.66 1.21 3.67
C GLY A 126 10.59 2.20 4.83
N LYS A 127 10.32 3.49 4.57
CA LYS A 127 10.32 4.56 5.59
C LYS A 127 9.13 4.49 6.55
N ILE A 128 8.05 3.81 6.17
CA ILE A 128 6.86 3.66 7.02
C ILE A 128 7.09 2.57 8.06
N GLY A 129 7.76 1.48 7.68
CA GLY A 129 8.04 0.35 8.54
C GLY A 129 7.86 -0.99 7.83
N ARG A 130 7.87 -2.07 8.61
CA ARG A 130 7.67 -3.42 8.07
C ARG A 130 6.19 -3.70 7.92
N ILE A 131 5.74 -3.91 6.69
CA ILE A 131 4.33 -4.10 6.32
C ILE A 131 4.21 -5.36 5.49
N SER A 132 3.30 -6.26 5.86
CA SER A 132 2.88 -7.39 5.06
C SER A 132 1.54 -7.06 4.40
N LEU A 133 1.49 -7.11 3.08
CA LEU A 133 0.28 -6.82 2.31
C LEU A 133 -0.67 -8.03 2.29
N GLU A 134 -0.15 -9.22 2.53
CA GLU A 134 -0.90 -10.46 2.56
C GLU A 134 -0.73 -11.19 3.89
N ARG A 135 -1.75 -11.92 4.29
CA ARG A 135 -1.70 -12.82 5.44
C ARG A 135 -1.81 -14.26 4.97
N PRO A 136 -1.19 -15.24 5.67
CA PRO A 136 -1.40 -16.66 5.38
C PRO A 136 -2.89 -17.02 5.39
N HIS A 137 -3.31 -17.95 4.54
CA HIS A 137 -4.72 -18.37 4.39
C HIS A 137 -5.39 -18.73 5.72
N ALA A 138 -4.69 -19.44 6.61
CA ALA A 138 -5.21 -19.80 7.94
C ALA A 138 -5.56 -18.60 8.84
N ALA A 139 -4.92 -17.45 8.65
CA ALA A 139 -5.24 -16.23 9.39
C ALA A 139 -6.46 -15.50 8.79
N GLN A 140 -6.63 -15.60 7.46
CA GLN A 140 -7.78 -15.03 6.77
C GLN A 140 -9.08 -15.78 7.10
N GLU A 141 -9.03 -17.09 7.22
CA GLU A 141 -10.18 -17.92 7.60
C GLU A 141 -10.64 -17.63 9.05
N LYS A 142 -9.69 -17.43 9.96
CA LYS A 142 -10.04 -17.06 11.36
C LYS A 142 -10.71 -15.71 11.45
N GLU A 143 -10.26 -14.71 10.69
CA GLU A 143 -10.90 -13.38 10.67
C GLU A 143 -12.32 -13.43 10.09
N ARG A 144 -12.55 -14.20 9.02
CA ARG A 144 -13.89 -14.40 8.46
C ARG A 144 -14.84 -15.02 9.46
N GLN A 145 -14.41 -16.10 10.13
CA GLN A 145 -15.21 -16.79 11.16
C GLN A 145 -15.55 -15.89 12.36
N THR A 146 -14.60 -15.02 12.78
CA THR A 146 -14.83 -14.09 13.88
C THR A 146 -15.82 -12.99 13.49
N THR A 147 -15.78 -12.52 12.24
CA THR A 147 -16.70 -11.48 11.73
C THR A 147 -18.11 -12.04 11.52
N GLU A 148 -18.24 -13.28 11.09
CA GLU A 148 -19.53 -13.95 10.93
C GLU A 148 -20.21 -14.21 12.30
N GLN A 149 -19.43 -14.61 13.31
CA GLN A 149 -19.95 -14.84 14.67
C GLN A 149 -20.40 -13.55 15.38
N SER A 150 -19.67 -12.44 15.21
CA SER A 150 -20.08 -11.14 15.77
C SER A 150 -21.30 -10.54 15.08
N GLY A 151 -21.52 -10.83 13.80
CA GLY A 151 -22.72 -10.39 13.06
C GLY A 151 -23.99 -11.17 13.40
N GLU A 152 -23.89 -12.41 13.92
CA GLU A 152 -25.03 -13.20 14.37
C GLU A 152 -25.48 -12.86 15.82
N GLU A 153 -24.58 -12.35 16.65
CA GLU A 153 -24.94 -11.91 18.03
C GLU A 153 -25.69 -10.57 18.04
N ASP A 154 -25.40 -9.66 17.10
CA ASP A 154 -26.11 -8.37 16.98
C ASP A 154 -27.50 -8.47 16.31
N ALA A 155 -27.83 -9.61 15.71
CA ALA A 155 -29.11 -9.86 15.04
C ALA A 155 -30.16 -10.62 15.88
N ARG A 156 -29.89 -10.85 17.18
CA ARG A 156 -30.79 -11.47 18.15
C ARG A 156 -31.21 -10.50 19.24
#